data_c467f173fbd8ffef645ccc9296952411
#
_entry.id   c467f173fbd8ffef645ccc9296952411
#
_cell.length_a   1.000
_cell.length_b   1.000
_cell.length_c   1.000
_cell.angle_alpha   90.00
_cell.angle_beta   90.00
_cell.angle_gamma   90.00
#
_symmetry.space_group_name_H-M   'P 1'
#
loop_
_entity.id
_entity.type
_entity.pdbx_description
1 polymer ?
#
loop_
_entity_poly.entity_id
_entity_poly.type
_entity_poly.pdbx_seq_one_letter_code
_entity_poly.pdbx_strand_id
1 'polypeptide(L)'
;MRIVVDLHIHSRYSRATSKDMSFKSLERGAIVKGLDVLGTGDFTHPKWREEIRAALVEEDGLYRLREGGRARYVVSGEVCTNFEYKGRTRRIHHVILLPSIEVAEQLIPIFKKRGNLESDGRPNLSMTGAELVEVVSDLGEDCIVIPAHIWTPWFSLFGDRGGVDHIEECYEDQTSHIYALETGLSSDPPMNWRVSALDRYTLVSNSDSHSPSPWRIGREANILEVSRMSYKEIVETIMYRKEDVVTIEVDPAYGKYHWTGHRNCNVSLPPDEAIRLKGICPVCGKKMTKGVAERVEELADRMEGVIPEGAQKFISLLPLSEVIATVLRKDIFSGEVQKKYWDIVGKFTNELEVLMKASKERLEEACSREIVDMILMNREGRLVILPGYDGVYGKPDGIKGN
;
A
#
# COMPACT_ATOMS: atom_id res chain seq x y z
N MET A 1 -5.62 10.48 -20.10
CA MET A 1 -5.01 9.15 -20.33
C MET A 1 -5.04 8.38 -19.02
N ARG A 2 -5.08 7.05 -19.09
CA ARG A 2 -5.12 6.18 -17.91
C ARG A 2 -3.73 5.63 -17.63
N ILE A 3 -3.22 5.82 -16.42
CA ILE A 3 -1.92 5.33 -15.97
C ILE A 3 -2.07 4.52 -14.68
N VAL A 4 -1.17 3.56 -14.46
CA VAL A 4 -1.13 2.74 -13.24
C VAL A 4 0.12 3.10 -12.45
N VAL A 5 -0.07 3.48 -11.17
CA VAL A 5 1.01 3.99 -10.33
C VAL A 5 1.10 3.24 -9.00
N ASP A 6 2.32 2.99 -8.52
CA ASP A 6 2.63 2.48 -7.17
C ASP A 6 3.71 3.38 -6.56
N LEU A 7 3.30 4.27 -5.65
CA LEU A 7 4.11 5.39 -5.18
C LEU A 7 4.84 5.12 -3.85
N HIS A 8 4.59 3.96 -3.23
CA HIS A 8 5.18 3.56 -1.95
C HIS A 8 5.91 2.22 -2.09
N ILE A 9 7.21 2.32 -2.27
CA ILE A 9 8.13 1.19 -2.27
C ILE A 9 9.37 1.53 -1.45
N HIS A 10 10.19 0.51 -1.14
CA HIS A 10 11.44 0.68 -0.42
C HIS A 10 12.66 0.38 -1.27
N SER A 11 13.83 0.87 -0.85
CA SER A 11 15.11 0.55 -1.45
C SER A 11 15.80 -0.60 -0.71
N ARG A 12 16.93 -1.06 -1.25
CA ARG A 12 17.80 -2.06 -0.60
C ARG A 12 18.40 -1.61 0.73
N TYR A 13 18.23 -0.34 1.09
CA TYR A 13 18.73 0.24 2.34
C TYR A 13 17.69 0.23 3.46
N SER A 14 16.46 -0.13 3.17
CA SER A 14 15.43 -0.38 4.18
C SER A 14 15.54 -1.78 4.75
N ARG A 15 15.15 -1.93 6.03
CA ARG A 15 15.15 -3.23 6.72
C ARG A 15 14.22 -4.22 6.03
N ALA A 16 14.61 -5.48 6.05
CA ALA A 16 13.87 -6.61 5.47
C ALA A 16 13.62 -6.50 3.96
N THR A 17 14.35 -5.65 3.25
CA THR A 17 14.24 -5.43 1.82
C THR A 17 15.22 -6.28 1.03
N SER A 18 14.81 -6.73 -0.15
CA SER A 18 15.66 -7.48 -1.07
C SER A 18 16.89 -6.66 -1.49
N LYS A 19 18.05 -7.29 -1.54
CA LYS A 19 19.28 -6.68 -2.07
C LYS A 19 19.18 -6.37 -3.57
N ASP A 20 18.22 -7.00 -4.25
CA ASP A 20 17.98 -6.81 -5.69
C ASP A 20 17.16 -5.56 -6.01
N MET A 21 16.73 -4.79 -4.99
CA MET A 21 16.06 -3.50 -5.20
C MET A 21 17.02 -2.52 -5.88
N SER A 22 17.00 -2.52 -7.19
CA SER A 22 17.73 -1.60 -8.08
C SER A 22 16.76 -1.05 -9.11
N PHE A 23 17.05 0.12 -9.68
CA PHE A 23 16.20 0.71 -10.72
C PHE A 23 16.05 -0.19 -11.96
N LYS A 24 17.07 -0.98 -12.32
CA LYS A 24 16.98 -1.97 -13.41
C LYS A 24 16.00 -3.12 -13.06
N SER A 25 16.00 -3.56 -11.83
CA SER A 25 15.07 -4.62 -11.38
C SER A 25 13.65 -4.10 -11.19
N LEU A 26 13.50 -2.87 -10.70
CA LEU A 26 12.22 -2.18 -10.60
C LEU A 26 11.60 -1.95 -11.97
N GLU A 27 12.38 -1.49 -12.96
CA GLU A 27 11.94 -1.33 -14.35
C GLU A 27 11.36 -2.63 -14.92
N ARG A 28 12.13 -3.74 -14.76
CA ARG A 28 11.66 -5.06 -15.22
C ARG A 28 10.37 -5.49 -14.51
N GLY A 29 10.33 -5.33 -13.20
CA GLY A 29 9.14 -5.67 -12.42
C GLY A 29 7.92 -4.83 -12.83
N ALA A 30 8.10 -3.51 -13.03
CA ALA A 30 7.05 -2.61 -13.47
C ALA A 30 6.48 -2.99 -14.83
N ILE A 31 7.32 -3.29 -15.81
CA ILE A 31 6.89 -3.74 -17.15
C ILE A 31 6.07 -5.03 -17.05
N VAL A 32 6.55 -6.00 -16.29
CA VAL A 32 5.88 -7.31 -16.13
C VAL A 32 4.57 -7.16 -15.37
N LYS A 33 4.50 -6.30 -14.36
CA LYS A 33 3.27 -5.99 -13.62
C LYS A 33 2.28 -5.19 -14.47
N GLY A 34 2.75 -4.21 -15.24
CA GLY A 34 1.93 -3.25 -15.97
C GLY A 34 1.81 -1.90 -15.28
N LEU A 35 2.86 -1.48 -14.56
CA LEU A 35 2.94 -0.17 -13.92
C LEU A 35 3.58 0.85 -14.88
N ASP A 36 3.01 2.04 -14.91
CA ASP A 36 3.52 3.17 -15.68
C ASP A 36 4.45 4.05 -14.82
N VAL A 37 4.12 4.22 -13.53
CA VAL A 37 4.89 5.07 -12.61
C VAL A 37 5.13 4.34 -11.29
N LEU A 38 6.36 4.45 -10.78
CA LEU A 38 6.78 3.97 -9.46
C LEU A 38 7.27 5.14 -8.59
N GLY A 39 7.12 5.02 -7.30
CA GLY A 39 7.91 5.80 -6.36
C GLY A 39 9.39 5.40 -6.42
N THR A 40 10.32 6.33 -6.14
CA THR A 40 11.72 5.96 -5.97
C THR A 40 11.97 5.20 -4.67
N GLY A 41 11.14 5.47 -3.66
CA GLY A 41 11.38 5.04 -2.29
C GLY A 41 12.58 5.75 -1.64
N ASP A 42 12.64 5.74 -0.34
CA ASP A 42 13.80 5.98 0.54
C ASP A 42 14.72 7.17 0.15
N PHE A 43 14.18 8.25 -0.42
CA PHE A 43 15.00 9.42 -0.83
C PHE A 43 15.81 10.01 0.34
N THR A 44 15.42 9.73 1.57
CA THR A 44 16.13 10.20 2.78
C THR A 44 17.49 9.54 2.98
N HIS A 45 17.70 8.32 2.47
CA HIS A 45 18.93 7.58 2.65
C HIS A 45 20.06 8.09 1.71
N PRO A 46 21.25 8.48 2.20
CA PRO A 46 22.26 9.16 1.39
C PRO A 46 22.73 8.33 0.20
N LYS A 47 23.03 7.05 0.38
CA LYS A 47 23.48 6.16 -0.70
C LYS A 47 22.40 5.92 -1.76
N TRP A 48 21.10 5.87 -1.33
CA TRP A 48 20.03 5.71 -2.29
C TRP A 48 19.83 6.97 -3.14
N ARG A 49 19.96 8.18 -2.54
CA ARG A 49 19.97 9.43 -3.33
C ARG A 49 21.08 9.47 -4.38
N GLU A 50 22.27 8.99 -4.03
CA GLU A 50 23.37 8.86 -5.00
C GLU A 50 22.99 7.93 -6.15
N GLU A 51 22.34 6.78 -5.86
CA GLU A 51 21.85 5.85 -6.87
C GLU A 51 20.74 6.46 -7.72
N ILE A 52 19.79 7.22 -7.14
CA ILE A 52 18.75 7.97 -7.86
C ILE A 52 19.42 8.90 -8.89
N ARG A 53 20.35 9.74 -8.47
CA ARG A 53 21.07 10.69 -9.35
C ARG A 53 21.88 9.99 -10.44
N ALA A 54 22.51 8.87 -10.13
CA ALA A 54 23.31 8.11 -11.08
C ALA A 54 22.46 7.37 -12.12
N ALA A 55 21.34 6.75 -11.71
CA ALA A 55 20.55 5.87 -12.55
C ALA A 55 19.44 6.60 -13.32
N LEU A 56 18.91 7.68 -12.77
CA LEU A 56 17.73 8.35 -13.31
C LEU A 56 18.07 9.69 -13.96
N VAL A 57 17.20 10.12 -14.86
CA VAL A 57 17.20 11.45 -15.47
C VAL A 57 15.79 11.99 -15.46
N GLU A 58 15.64 13.27 -15.11
CA GLU A 58 14.36 13.95 -15.03
C GLU A 58 13.81 14.28 -16.44
N GLU A 59 12.50 14.17 -16.59
CA GLU A 59 11.72 14.47 -17.78
C GLU A 59 10.28 14.84 -17.36
N ASP A 60 9.86 16.08 -17.53
CA ASP A 60 8.53 16.61 -17.16
C ASP A 60 8.13 16.40 -15.68
N GLY A 61 9.09 16.56 -14.76
CA GLY A 61 8.89 16.37 -13.32
C GLY A 61 8.82 14.89 -12.88
N LEU A 62 8.96 13.97 -13.83
CA LEU A 62 9.13 12.54 -13.55
C LEU A 62 10.56 12.13 -13.90
N TYR A 63 10.95 10.99 -13.42
CA TYR A 63 12.26 10.43 -13.70
C TYR A 63 12.12 9.16 -14.55
N ARG A 64 13.13 8.84 -15.35
CA ARG A 64 13.25 7.57 -16.07
C ARG A 64 14.69 7.06 -16.01
N LEU A 65 14.88 5.78 -16.31
CA LEU A 65 16.23 5.24 -16.43
C LEU A 65 17.03 6.01 -17.49
N ARG A 66 18.23 6.42 -17.12
CA ARG A 66 19.18 7.11 -18.02
C ARG A 66 19.55 6.27 -19.23
N GLU A 67 19.63 4.94 -19.04
CA GLU A 67 19.90 3.97 -20.11
C GLU A 67 18.67 3.71 -21.01
N GLY A 68 17.55 4.35 -20.75
CA GLY A 68 16.27 4.10 -21.41
C GLY A 68 15.39 3.15 -20.63
N GLY A 69 14.09 3.45 -20.54
CA GLY A 69 13.09 2.66 -19.82
C GLY A 69 11.68 3.14 -20.14
N ARG A 70 10.67 2.30 -19.88
CA ARG A 70 9.25 2.61 -20.07
C ARG A 70 8.63 3.19 -18.79
N ALA A 71 9.01 2.65 -17.65
CA ALA A 71 8.50 3.13 -16.37
C ALA A 71 9.03 4.54 -16.05
N ARG A 72 8.20 5.33 -15.39
CA ARG A 72 8.56 6.61 -14.81
C ARG A 72 8.66 6.49 -13.30
N TYR A 73 9.35 7.44 -12.69
CA TYR A 73 9.56 7.45 -11.25
C TYR A 73 9.21 8.82 -10.68
N VAL A 74 8.56 8.81 -9.51
CA VAL A 74 8.30 9.98 -8.67
C VAL A 74 9.28 9.93 -7.50
N VAL A 75 9.87 11.05 -7.13
CA VAL A 75 10.67 11.12 -5.90
C VAL A 75 9.75 10.91 -4.70
N SER A 76 9.91 9.78 -4.04
CA SER A 76 9.10 9.40 -2.88
C SER A 76 9.97 8.77 -1.79
N GLY A 77 9.41 8.69 -0.59
CA GLY A 77 10.02 7.95 0.51
C GLY A 77 9.13 7.94 1.73
N GLU A 78 9.31 6.92 2.56
CA GLU A 78 8.58 6.80 3.82
C GLU A 78 9.45 7.31 4.98
N VAL A 79 8.82 8.02 5.92
CA VAL A 79 9.42 8.40 7.21
C VAL A 79 8.51 8.00 8.35
N CYS A 80 9.08 7.76 9.53
CA CYS A 80 8.32 7.50 10.75
C CYS A 80 8.43 8.72 11.67
N THR A 81 7.32 9.39 11.99
CA THR A 81 7.28 10.38 13.06
C THR A 81 7.18 9.69 14.41
N ASN A 82 7.84 10.23 15.42
CA ASN A 82 7.87 9.69 16.77
C ASN A 82 7.73 10.84 17.78
N PHE A 83 6.60 10.87 18.49
CA PHE A 83 6.22 11.95 19.39
C PHE A 83 5.38 11.45 20.56
N GLU A 84 5.29 12.25 21.61
CA GLU A 84 4.43 11.98 22.77
C GLU A 84 3.08 12.68 22.61
N TYR A 85 1.99 11.92 22.78
CA TYR A 85 0.63 12.45 22.80
C TYR A 85 -0.21 11.74 23.85
N LYS A 86 -0.86 12.50 24.75
CA LYS A 86 -1.66 11.98 25.88
C LYS A 86 -0.91 10.93 26.71
N GLY A 87 0.39 11.19 26.99
CA GLY A 87 1.24 10.31 27.81
C GLY A 87 1.61 8.97 27.18
N ARG A 88 1.51 8.88 25.85
CA ARG A 88 1.92 7.69 25.09
C ARG A 88 2.77 8.09 23.88
N THR A 89 3.78 7.31 23.60
CA THR A 89 4.58 7.46 22.38
C THR A 89 3.73 7.06 21.17
N ARG A 90 3.64 7.99 20.21
CA ARG A 90 3.01 7.76 18.90
C ARG A 90 4.09 7.56 17.84
N ARG A 91 3.86 6.62 16.97
CA ARG A 91 4.74 6.32 15.83
C ARG A 91 3.89 6.10 14.61
N ILE A 92 4.02 7.01 13.64
CA ILE A 92 3.17 7.02 12.46
C ILE A 92 4.05 7.14 11.22
N HIS A 93 3.81 6.29 10.25
CA HIS A 93 4.48 6.30 8.97
C HIS A 93 3.80 7.24 7.99
N HIS A 94 4.61 7.89 7.17
CA HIS A 94 4.14 8.86 6.17
C HIS A 94 4.93 8.68 4.89
N VAL A 95 4.23 8.56 3.77
CA VAL A 95 4.81 8.69 2.44
C VAL A 95 4.89 10.16 2.08
N ILE A 96 6.04 10.59 1.58
CA ILE A 96 6.28 11.94 1.08
C ILE A 96 6.48 11.85 -0.43
N LEU A 97 5.76 12.67 -1.20
CA LEU A 97 5.95 12.82 -2.64
C LEU A 97 6.51 14.21 -2.94
N LEU A 98 7.53 14.27 -3.77
CA LEU A 98 8.28 15.49 -4.08
C LEU A 98 8.52 15.65 -5.58
N PRO A 99 8.50 16.88 -6.11
CA PRO A 99 8.63 17.15 -7.54
C PRO A 99 10.04 16.85 -8.08
N SER A 100 11.06 16.92 -7.24
CA SER A 100 12.43 16.63 -7.68
C SER A 100 13.35 16.19 -6.53
N ILE A 101 14.49 15.63 -6.89
CA ILE A 101 15.52 15.25 -5.92
C ILE A 101 16.17 16.47 -5.27
N GLU A 102 16.20 17.62 -5.96
CA GLU A 102 16.71 18.89 -5.45
C GLU A 102 15.80 19.44 -4.34
N VAL A 103 14.48 19.30 -4.50
CA VAL A 103 13.51 19.63 -3.45
C VAL A 103 13.66 18.66 -2.28
N ALA A 104 13.80 17.39 -2.54
CA ALA A 104 14.03 16.38 -1.50
C ALA A 104 15.27 16.68 -0.65
N GLU A 105 16.34 17.19 -1.25
CA GLU A 105 17.58 17.54 -0.54
C GLU A 105 17.40 18.70 0.45
N GLN A 106 16.42 19.56 0.28
CA GLN A 106 16.13 20.64 1.23
C GLN A 106 15.59 20.10 2.56
N LEU A 107 14.93 18.92 2.57
CA LEU A 107 14.49 18.25 3.80
C LEU A 107 15.64 17.60 4.58
N ILE A 108 16.73 17.23 3.93
CA ILE A 108 17.80 16.43 4.54
C ILE A 108 18.45 17.11 5.76
N PRO A 109 18.80 18.41 5.72
CA PRO A 109 19.34 19.09 6.90
C PRO A 109 18.36 19.13 8.08
N ILE A 110 17.04 19.23 7.80
CA ILE A 110 15.99 19.25 8.80
C ILE A 110 15.87 17.86 9.43
N PHE A 111 15.75 16.82 8.61
CA PHE A 111 15.59 15.44 9.08
C PHE A 111 16.82 14.91 9.81
N LYS A 112 18.04 15.29 9.40
CA LYS A 112 19.28 14.92 10.11
C LYS A 112 19.33 15.43 11.55
N LYS A 113 18.68 16.56 11.85
CA LYS A 113 18.57 17.07 13.23
C LYS A 113 17.55 16.27 14.06
N ARG A 114 16.65 15.54 13.42
CA ARG A 114 15.53 14.81 14.04
C ARG A 114 15.75 13.30 14.10
N GLY A 115 16.68 12.76 13.29
CA GLY A 115 16.93 11.31 13.25
C GLY A 115 18.17 10.91 12.45
N ASN A 116 18.50 9.62 12.50
CA ASN A 116 19.61 9.05 11.75
C ASN A 116 19.11 8.53 10.38
N LEU A 117 19.49 9.21 9.30
CA LEU A 117 19.09 8.89 7.94
C LEU A 117 19.93 7.77 7.27
N GLU A 118 20.97 7.28 7.95
CA GLU A 118 21.86 6.23 7.41
C GLU A 118 21.53 4.85 7.96
N SER A 119 20.70 4.77 9.01
CA SER A 119 20.39 3.49 9.69
C SER A 119 19.33 2.66 8.99
N ASP A 120 18.45 3.30 8.22
CA ASP A 120 17.32 2.69 7.53
C ASP A 120 16.85 3.61 6.40
N GLY A 121 16.37 3.07 5.28
CA GLY A 121 15.74 3.85 4.21
C GLY A 121 14.51 4.62 4.70
N ARG A 122 13.84 4.09 5.73
CA ARG A 122 12.72 4.69 6.46
C ARG A 122 13.16 5.18 7.84
N PRO A 123 13.67 6.41 7.96
CA PRO A 123 14.18 6.92 9.23
C PRO A 123 13.08 7.21 10.24
N ASN A 124 13.39 7.00 11.53
CA ASN A 124 12.59 7.52 12.63
C ASN A 124 13.00 8.96 12.92
N LEU A 125 12.03 9.86 12.91
CA LEU A 125 12.21 11.30 13.14
C LEU A 125 11.51 11.70 14.44
N SER A 126 12.25 12.33 15.36
CA SER A 126 11.71 12.91 16.60
C SER A 126 11.01 14.22 16.27
N MET A 127 9.80 14.12 15.75
CA MET A 127 8.90 15.23 15.40
C MET A 127 7.45 14.75 15.33
N THR A 128 6.50 15.69 15.42
CA THR A 128 5.07 15.40 15.28
C THR A 128 4.68 15.24 13.81
N GLY A 129 3.47 14.72 13.55
CA GLY A 129 2.90 14.72 12.21
C GLY A 129 2.66 16.13 11.68
N ALA A 130 2.23 17.06 12.54
CA ALA A 130 2.04 18.46 12.18
C ALA A 130 3.37 19.13 11.75
N GLU A 131 4.45 18.99 12.55
CA GLU A 131 5.79 19.50 12.18
C GLU A 131 6.27 18.90 10.83
N LEU A 132 5.99 17.61 10.57
CA LEU A 132 6.37 16.99 9.30
C LEU A 132 5.63 17.63 8.13
N VAL A 133 4.31 17.79 8.25
CA VAL A 133 3.48 18.38 7.19
C VAL A 133 3.90 19.82 6.94
N GLU A 134 4.11 20.63 7.99
CA GLU A 134 4.59 22.01 7.89
C GLU A 134 5.89 22.11 7.06
N VAL A 135 6.93 21.37 7.44
CA VAL A 135 8.23 21.45 6.74
C VAL A 135 8.21 20.92 5.32
N VAL A 136 7.29 20.02 4.98
CA VAL A 136 7.12 19.52 3.61
C VAL A 136 6.33 20.51 2.78
N SER A 137 5.23 21.06 3.31
CA SER A 137 4.38 22.03 2.61
C SER A 137 5.09 23.37 2.33
N ASP A 138 6.02 23.77 3.19
CA ASP A 138 6.84 24.95 3.00
C ASP A 138 7.75 24.89 1.76
N LEU A 139 7.99 23.68 1.22
CA LEU A 139 8.78 23.50 0.00
C LEU A 139 8.01 23.79 -1.30
N GLY A 140 6.69 23.71 -1.27
CA GLY A 140 5.83 23.94 -2.41
C GLY A 140 4.48 23.25 -2.29
N GLU A 141 3.49 23.78 -2.98
CA GLU A 141 2.10 23.28 -2.97
C GLU A 141 1.96 21.85 -3.53
N ASP A 142 2.93 21.41 -4.32
CA ASP A 142 3.00 20.07 -4.91
C ASP A 142 3.85 19.08 -4.10
N CYS A 143 4.35 19.51 -2.93
CA CYS A 143 5.02 18.63 -1.96
C CYS A 143 3.97 18.11 -0.98
N ILE A 144 3.70 16.80 -0.99
CA ILE A 144 2.60 16.25 -0.19
C ILE A 144 3.04 15.13 0.76
N VAL A 145 2.34 15.07 1.89
CA VAL A 145 2.46 14.02 2.90
C VAL A 145 1.20 13.18 2.87
N ILE A 146 1.36 11.87 2.76
CA ILE A 146 0.27 10.90 2.80
C ILE A 146 0.50 9.98 4.00
N PRO A 147 -0.40 9.93 5.01
CA PRO A 147 -0.34 8.93 6.05
C PRO A 147 -0.33 7.53 5.45
N ALA A 148 0.71 6.74 5.77
CA ALA A 148 0.93 5.43 5.16
C ALA A 148 0.08 4.34 5.85
N HIS A 149 -0.46 3.39 5.07
CA HIS A 149 -1.16 2.17 5.54
C HIS A 149 -1.89 2.39 6.87
N ILE A 150 -2.83 3.33 6.88
CA ILE A 150 -3.39 4.00 8.07
C ILE A 150 -4.01 3.09 9.14
N TRP A 151 -4.27 1.81 8.86
CA TRP A 151 -4.90 0.87 9.78
C TRP A 151 -3.99 -0.26 10.29
N THR A 152 -2.74 -0.36 9.83
CA THR A 152 -1.84 -1.38 10.39
C THR A 152 -1.73 -1.24 11.91
N PRO A 153 -1.67 -2.35 12.68
CA PRO A 153 -1.65 -2.25 14.16
C PRO A 153 -0.50 -1.42 14.72
N TRP A 154 0.62 -1.35 14.02
CA TRP A 154 1.84 -0.60 14.41
C TRP A 154 2.19 0.44 13.36
N PHE A 155 2.73 1.56 13.82
CA PHE A 155 3.30 2.61 12.97
C PHE A 155 2.31 3.24 11.97
N SER A 156 1.05 3.32 12.31
CA SER A 156 0.02 3.87 11.44
C SER A 156 -0.91 4.85 12.17
N LEU A 157 -1.64 5.66 11.40
CA LEU A 157 -2.46 6.75 11.92
C LEU A 157 -3.51 6.25 12.92
N PHE A 158 -4.25 5.18 12.58
CA PHE A 158 -5.32 4.62 13.41
C PHE A 158 -4.98 3.28 14.08
N GLY A 159 -3.72 2.86 14.00
CA GLY A 159 -3.29 1.58 14.57
C GLY A 159 -3.43 1.49 16.09
N ASP A 160 -3.90 0.34 16.59
CA ASP A 160 -4.13 0.09 18.04
C ASP A 160 -2.88 0.31 18.90
N ARG A 161 -1.67 0.11 18.35
CA ARG A 161 -0.42 0.09 19.10
C ARG A 161 0.36 1.41 19.12
N GLY A 162 -0.08 2.42 18.45
CA GLY A 162 0.70 3.67 18.39
C GLY A 162 0.03 4.77 17.59
N GLY A 163 -1.19 4.54 17.12
CA GLY A 163 -1.99 5.52 16.39
C GLY A 163 -2.82 6.43 17.32
N VAL A 164 -3.67 7.22 16.70
CA VAL A 164 -4.64 8.14 17.31
C VAL A 164 -6.06 7.71 16.94
N ASP A 165 -7.07 8.38 17.51
CA ASP A 165 -8.48 8.10 17.20
C ASP A 165 -9.03 9.06 16.14
N HIS A 166 -8.48 10.28 16.07
CA HIS A 166 -8.86 11.31 15.11
C HIS A 166 -7.63 11.86 14.40
N ILE A 167 -7.79 12.20 13.12
CA ILE A 167 -6.67 12.67 12.28
C ILE A 167 -6.06 13.98 12.81
N GLU A 168 -6.90 14.85 13.38
CA GLU A 168 -6.52 16.12 13.98
C GLU A 168 -5.59 15.94 15.21
N GLU A 169 -5.66 14.80 15.89
CA GLU A 169 -4.74 14.47 16.99
C GLU A 169 -3.29 14.25 16.53
N CYS A 170 -3.09 13.97 15.24
CA CYS A 170 -1.75 13.80 14.64
C CYS A 170 -1.26 15.07 13.95
N TYR A 171 -2.15 15.77 13.23
CA TYR A 171 -1.75 16.84 12.32
C TYR A 171 -2.19 18.24 12.79
N GLU A 172 -2.98 18.35 13.85
CA GLU A 172 -3.40 19.60 14.46
C GLU A 172 -3.95 20.59 13.43
N ASP A 173 -3.41 21.80 13.34
CA ASP A 173 -3.76 22.84 12.37
C ASP A 173 -3.27 22.51 10.94
N GLN A 174 -2.34 21.57 10.78
CA GLN A 174 -1.83 21.11 9.49
C GLN A 174 -2.76 20.04 8.84
N THR A 175 -3.86 19.66 9.48
CA THR A 175 -4.80 18.66 8.94
C THR A 175 -5.37 19.04 7.58
N SER A 176 -5.49 20.34 7.27
CA SER A 176 -5.94 20.84 5.96
C SER A 176 -4.98 20.55 4.81
N HIS A 177 -3.73 20.26 5.10
CA HIS A 177 -2.67 19.90 4.14
C HIS A 177 -2.54 18.38 3.93
N ILE A 178 -3.38 17.58 4.57
CA ILE A 178 -3.53 16.16 4.27
C ILE A 178 -4.65 16.02 3.24
N TYR A 179 -4.32 15.52 2.06
CA TYR A 179 -5.23 15.38 0.92
C TYR A 179 -5.64 13.93 0.67
N ALA A 180 -4.76 13.00 0.98
CA ALA A 180 -4.95 11.58 0.73
C ALA A 180 -4.53 10.73 1.92
N LEU A 181 -5.09 9.51 2.00
CA LEU A 181 -4.79 8.50 3.00
C LEU A 181 -4.48 7.19 2.29
N GLU A 182 -3.46 6.46 2.73
CA GLU A 182 -3.11 5.18 2.14
C GLU A 182 -3.80 4.02 2.88
N THR A 183 -4.56 3.23 2.13
CA THR A 183 -5.23 2.02 2.64
C THR A 183 -4.23 0.97 3.10
N GLY A 184 -3.25 0.66 2.26
CA GLY A 184 -2.29 -0.43 2.46
C GLY A 184 -2.97 -1.79 2.54
N LEU A 185 -2.20 -2.87 2.65
CA LEU A 185 -2.70 -4.26 2.71
C LEU A 185 -3.64 -4.59 3.88
N SER A 186 -3.91 -3.65 4.77
CA SER A 186 -4.69 -3.90 5.99
C SER A 186 -6.11 -3.37 5.92
N SER A 187 -6.43 -2.51 4.96
CA SER A 187 -7.77 -1.95 4.78
C SER A 187 -8.08 -1.70 3.31
N ASP A 188 -9.34 -1.55 3.00
CA ASP A 188 -9.86 -1.19 1.70
C ASP A 188 -10.83 0.00 1.80
N PRO A 189 -11.31 0.57 0.70
CA PRO A 189 -12.27 1.65 0.74
C PRO A 189 -13.53 1.36 1.56
N PRO A 190 -14.19 0.19 1.48
CA PRO A 190 -15.32 -0.17 2.34
C PRO A 190 -15.06 -0.06 3.84
N MET A 191 -13.87 -0.48 4.31
CA MET A 191 -13.48 -0.32 5.71
C MET A 191 -13.32 1.16 6.09
N ASN A 192 -12.75 1.97 5.19
CA ASN A 192 -12.58 3.41 5.41
C ASN A 192 -13.91 4.18 5.39
N TRP A 193 -14.88 3.77 4.59
CA TRP A 193 -16.23 4.37 4.57
C TRP A 193 -17.00 4.21 5.88
N ARG A 194 -16.57 3.30 6.75
CA ARG A 194 -17.14 3.15 8.10
C ARG A 194 -16.92 4.38 8.99
N VAL A 195 -15.93 5.24 8.65
CA VAL A 195 -15.58 6.44 9.41
C VAL A 195 -15.85 7.67 8.55
N SER A 196 -16.95 8.39 8.84
CA SER A 196 -17.43 9.50 7.99
C SER A 196 -16.44 10.66 7.85
N ALA A 197 -15.63 10.89 8.87
CA ALA A 197 -14.59 11.92 8.86
C ALA A 197 -13.54 11.69 7.75
N LEU A 198 -13.43 10.46 7.21
CA LEU A 198 -12.46 10.12 6.16
C LEU A 198 -12.99 10.37 4.73
N ASP A 199 -14.27 10.64 4.54
CA ASP A 199 -14.89 10.81 3.22
C ASP A 199 -14.26 11.92 2.37
N ARG A 200 -13.71 12.94 3.02
CA ARG A 200 -13.10 14.09 2.34
C ARG A 200 -11.76 13.78 1.69
N TYR A 201 -11.09 12.72 2.12
CA TYR A 201 -9.77 12.37 1.64
C TYR A 201 -9.83 11.47 0.41
N THR A 202 -8.84 11.61 -0.47
CA THR A 202 -8.59 10.63 -1.51
C THR A 202 -7.95 9.38 -0.89
N LEU A 203 -8.50 8.21 -1.15
CA LEU A 203 -7.83 6.97 -0.79
C LEU A 203 -6.83 6.60 -1.89
N VAL A 204 -5.62 6.25 -1.49
CA VAL A 204 -4.60 5.69 -2.36
C VAL A 204 -4.16 4.32 -1.83
N SER A 205 -3.80 3.44 -2.74
CA SER A 205 -3.32 2.10 -2.42
C SER A 205 -1.95 1.91 -3.04
N ASN A 206 -0.97 1.53 -2.24
CA ASN A 206 0.38 1.29 -2.73
C ASN A 206 0.94 0.01 -2.09
N SER A 207 1.90 -0.59 -2.74
CA SER A 207 2.33 -1.96 -2.40
C SER A 207 3.16 -2.07 -1.12
N ASP A 208 3.76 -0.98 -0.65
CA ASP A 208 4.79 -1.01 0.42
C ASP A 208 5.84 -2.09 0.13
N SER A 209 6.30 -2.13 -1.12
CA SER A 209 7.08 -3.27 -1.58
C SER A 209 8.52 -3.23 -1.13
N HIS A 210 8.97 -4.36 -0.59
CA HIS A 210 10.35 -4.63 -0.18
C HIS A 210 11.07 -5.56 -1.17
N SER A 211 10.52 -5.74 -2.39
CA SER A 211 11.10 -6.58 -3.43
C SER A 211 10.71 -6.05 -4.81
N PRO A 212 11.61 -6.08 -5.82
CA PRO A 212 11.31 -5.64 -7.17
C PRO A 212 10.49 -6.67 -7.97
N SER A 213 10.13 -7.77 -7.35
CA SER A 213 9.38 -8.85 -8.00
C SER A 213 7.98 -8.39 -8.40
N PRO A 214 7.48 -8.73 -9.60
CA PRO A 214 6.19 -8.27 -10.10
C PRO A 214 4.99 -8.74 -9.26
N TRP A 215 5.14 -9.80 -8.48
CA TRP A 215 4.13 -10.24 -7.52
C TRP A 215 4.18 -9.48 -6.18
N ARG A 216 5.07 -8.50 -6.03
CA ARG A 216 5.18 -7.63 -4.85
C ARG A 216 4.92 -6.18 -5.19
N ILE A 217 5.66 -5.58 -6.14
CA ILE A 217 5.34 -4.22 -6.62
C ILE A 217 3.98 -4.23 -7.32
N GLY A 218 3.23 -3.17 -7.15
CA GLY A 218 1.90 -3.03 -7.75
C GLY A 218 0.90 -4.11 -7.37
N ARG A 219 1.12 -4.86 -6.29
CA ARG A 219 0.08 -5.74 -5.72
C ARG A 219 -1.09 -4.93 -5.19
N GLU A 220 -0.80 -3.75 -4.74
CA GLU A 220 -1.68 -2.61 -4.57
C GLU A 220 -1.15 -1.46 -5.41
N ALA A 221 -2.03 -0.69 -6.02
CA ALA A 221 -1.68 0.36 -6.96
C ALA A 221 -2.87 1.31 -7.17
N ASN A 222 -2.62 2.40 -7.87
CA ASN A 222 -3.68 3.34 -8.25
C ASN A 222 -3.76 3.45 -9.76
N ILE A 223 -4.97 3.52 -10.26
CA ILE A 223 -5.26 3.87 -11.65
C ILE A 223 -5.70 5.33 -11.64
N LEU A 224 -4.96 6.19 -12.32
CA LEU A 224 -5.22 7.62 -12.38
C LEU A 224 -5.66 8.01 -13.80
N GLU A 225 -6.70 8.85 -13.90
CA GLU A 225 -7.05 9.52 -15.14
C GLU A 225 -6.37 10.90 -15.17
N VAL A 226 -5.36 11.05 -16.03
CA VAL A 226 -4.54 12.26 -16.13
C VAL A 226 -4.58 12.82 -17.55
N SER A 227 -4.38 14.14 -17.70
CA SER A 227 -4.30 14.78 -19.02
C SER A 227 -2.99 14.44 -19.71
N ARG A 228 -1.90 14.40 -18.96
CA ARG A 228 -0.55 14.03 -19.41
C ARG A 228 0.20 13.31 -18.28
N MET A 229 1.23 12.54 -18.64
CA MET A 229 2.08 11.86 -17.68
C MET A 229 3.14 12.85 -17.16
N SER A 230 2.85 13.53 -16.04
CA SER A 230 3.76 14.42 -15.34
C SER A 230 3.54 14.36 -13.83
N TYR A 231 4.55 14.73 -13.05
CA TYR A 231 4.47 14.77 -11.59
C TYR A 231 3.28 15.62 -11.12
N LYS A 232 3.16 16.83 -11.68
CA LYS A 232 2.10 17.79 -11.34
C LYS A 232 0.70 17.18 -11.51
N GLU A 233 0.43 16.56 -12.66
CA GLU A 233 -0.86 15.92 -12.94
C GLU A 233 -1.18 14.77 -11.97
N ILE A 234 -0.17 13.96 -11.63
CA ILE A 234 -0.33 12.87 -10.66
C ILE A 234 -0.72 13.43 -9.29
N VAL A 235 0.01 14.42 -8.80
CA VAL A 235 -0.23 15.00 -7.47
C VAL A 235 -1.55 15.76 -7.43
N GLU A 236 -1.87 16.59 -8.42
CA GLU A 236 -3.15 17.31 -8.50
C GLU A 236 -4.34 16.34 -8.59
N THR A 237 -4.18 15.20 -9.29
CA THR A 237 -5.23 14.16 -9.33
C THR A 237 -5.47 13.58 -7.94
N ILE A 238 -4.40 13.27 -7.21
CA ILE A 238 -4.50 12.73 -5.84
C ILE A 238 -5.09 13.78 -4.89
N MET A 239 -4.71 15.04 -5.02
CA MET A 239 -5.14 16.11 -4.10
C MET A 239 -6.58 16.56 -4.32
N TYR A 240 -7.02 16.67 -5.58
CA TYR A 240 -8.20 17.45 -5.93
C TYR A 240 -9.21 16.73 -6.84
N ARG A 241 -8.86 15.57 -7.40
CA ARG A 241 -9.70 14.84 -8.37
C ARG A 241 -9.90 13.39 -7.94
N LYS A 242 -10.44 13.22 -6.74
CA LYS A 242 -10.69 11.91 -6.12
C LYS A 242 -11.47 10.95 -7.04
N GLU A 243 -12.40 11.47 -7.84
CA GLU A 243 -13.20 10.73 -8.82
C GLU A 243 -12.37 10.11 -9.96
N ASP A 244 -11.20 10.68 -10.25
CA ASP A 244 -10.25 10.22 -11.26
C ASP A 244 -9.26 9.18 -10.71
N VAL A 245 -9.40 8.79 -9.45
CA VAL A 245 -8.57 7.78 -8.77
C VAL A 245 -9.36 6.50 -8.54
N VAL A 246 -8.84 5.38 -9.03
CA VAL A 246 -9.37 4.03 -8.75
C VAL A 246 -8.26 3.22 -8.10
N THR A 247 -8.48 2.71 -6.90
CA THR A 247 -7.48 1.87 -6.23
C THR A 247 -7.58 0.41 -6.66
N ILE A 248 -6.43 -0.26 -6.72
CA ILE A 248 -6.32 -1.72 -6.83
C ILE A 248 -5.91 -2.20 -5.45
N GLU A 249 -6.78 -2.97 -4.82
CA GLU A 249 -6.65 -3.42 -3.43
C GLU A 249 -6.49 -4.95 -3.37
N VAL A 250 -5.68 -5.44 -2.47
CA VAL A 250 -5.76 -6.82 -2.01
C VAL A 250 -6.85 -6.90 -0.94
N ASP A 251 -7.70 -7.93 -0.97
CA ASP A 251 -8.72 -8.11 0.08
C ASP A 251 -8.06 -8.08 1.48
N PRO A 252 -8.44 -7.15 2.38
CA PRO A 252 -7.81 -6.98 3.69
C PRO A 252 -7.84 -8.23 4.56
N ALA A 253 -8.80 -9.13 4.33
CA ALA A 253 -8.85 -10.44 5.00
C ALA A 253 -7.60 -11.29 4.73
N TYR A 254 -6.89 -11.06 3.62
CA TYR A 254 -5.61 -11.69 3.31
C TYR A 254 -4.48 -11.22 4.25
N GLY A 255 -4.62 -10.04 4.85
CA GLY A 255 -3.65 -9.43 5.75
C GLY A 255 -3.45 -10.21 7.06
N LYS A 256 -2.21 -10.18 7.61
CA LYS A 256 -1.81 -10.92 8.81
C LYS A 256 -2.54 -10.54 10.10
N TYR A 257 -3.26 -9.43 10.12
CA TYR A 257 -3.83 -8.84 11.33
C TYR A 257 -5.28 -8.40 11.11
N HIS A 258 -5.97 -9.02 10.17
CA HIS A 258 -7.34 -8.61 9.84
C HIS A 258 -8.30 -8.86 11.01
N TRP A 259 -8.34 -10.08 11.52
CA TRP A 259 -9.14 -10.43 12.69
C TRP A 259 -8.33 -10.43 13.99
N THR A 260 -9.02 -10.25 15.10
CA THR A 260 -8.44 -10.39 16.44
C THR A 260 -8.15 -11.84 16.70
N GLY A 261 -6.94 -12.15 17.21
CA GLY A 261 -6.59 -13.52 17.40
C GLY A 261 -5.42 -13.81 18.34
N HIS A 262 -5.21 -15.10 18.57
CA HIS A 262 -4.11 -15.64 19.33
C HIS A 262 -3.58 -16.90 18.63
N ARG A 263 -2.54 -16.77 17.82
CA ARG A 263 -2.02 -17.85 16.96
C ARG A 263 -1.58 -19.09 17.75
N ASN A 264 -1.04 -18.91 18.96
CA ASN A 264 -0.59 -20.03 19.78
C ASN A 264 -1.74 -20.93 20.27
N CYS A 265 -2.97 -20.41 20.28
CA CYS A 265 -4.19 -21.14 20.63
C CYS A 265 -5.07 -21.44 19.41
N ASN A 266 -4.62 -21.05 18.22
CA ASN A 266 -5.39 -21.15 16.97
C ASN A 266 -6.78 -20.49 17.09
N VAL A 267 -6.83 -19.31 17.74
CA VAL A 267 -8.05 -18.52 17.92
C VAL A 267 -8.02 -17.35 16.96
N SER A 268 -9.07 -17.21 16.15
CA SER A 268 -9.33 -16.11 15.23
C SER A 268 -10.79 -15.73 15.36
N LEU A 269 -11.11 -14.47 15.66
CA LEU A 269 -12.45 -14.03 16.01
C LEU A 269 -12.85 -12.79 15.21
N PRO A 270 -14.10 -12.74 14.70
CA PRO A 270 -14.64 -11.52 14.12
C PRO A 270 -14.79 -10.40 15.19
N PRO A 271 -14.93 -9.13 14.77
CA PRO A 271 -14.94 -7.98 15.70
C PRO A 271 -15.94 -8.09 16.85
N ASP A 272 -17.17 -8.47 16.58
CA ASP A 272 -18.25 -8.60 17.56
C ASP A 272 -17.94 -9.62 18.66
N GLU A 273 -17.37 -10.77 18.29
CA GLU A 273 -16.94 -11.79 19.26
C GLU A 273 -15.72 -11.35 20.06
N ALA A 274 -14.76 -10.71 19.42
CA ALA A 274 -13.55 -10.22 20.07
C ALA A 274 -13.90 -9.12 21.10
N ILE A 275 -14.77 -8.19 20.76
CA ILE A 275 -15.29 -7.14 21.66
C ILE A 275 -16.03 -7.77 22.84
N ARG A 276 -16.94 -8.75 22.60
CA ARG A 276 -17.67 -9.46 23.66
C ARG A 276 -16.74 -10.13 24.66
N LEU A 277 -15.63 -10.70 24.17
CA LEU A 277 -14.59 -11.33 24.99
C LEU A 277 -13.55 -10.34 25.54
N LYS A 278 -13.75 -9.02 25.33
CA LYS A 278 -12.84 -7.95 25.77
C LYS A 278 -11.38 -8.19 25.35
N GLY A 279 -11.19 -8.78 24.18
CA GLY A 279 -9.87 -9.13 23.65
C GLY A 279 -9.12 -10.22 24.42
N ILE A 280 -9.82 -11.05 25.20
CA ILE A 280 -9.24 -12.14 25.98
C ILE A 280 -9.44 -13.48 25.28
N CYS A 281 -8.38 -14.21 25.10
CA CYS A 281 -8.40 -15.53 24.46
C CYS A 281 -9.23 -16.53 25.29
N PRO A 282 -10.29 -17.14 24.71
CA PRO A 282 -11.14 -18.07 25.43
C PRO A 282 -10.45 -19.39 25.80
N VAL A 283 -9.30 -19.70 25.20
CA VAL A 283 -8.56 -20.93 25.46
C VAL A 283 -7.58 -20.76 26.62
N CYS A 284 -6.80 -19.67 26.65
CA CYS A 284 -5.72 -19.52 27.63
C CYS A 284 -5.84 -18.31 28.56
N GLY A 285 -6.88 -17.46 28.40
CA GLY A 285 -7.11 -16.29 29.21
C GLY A 285 -6.12 -15.11 29.00
N LYS A 286 -5.21 -15.20 28.02
CA LYS A 286 -4.28 -14.11 27.71
C LYS A 286 -4.92 -13.09 26.75
N LYS A 287 -4.40 -11.86 26.76
CA LYS A 287 -4.79 -10.83 25.79
C LYS A 287 -4.45 -11.26 24.37
N MET A 288 -5.39 -11.14 23.46
CA MET A 288 -5.22 -11.41 22.04
C MET A 288 -4.58 -10.20 21.33
N THR A 289 -4.02 -10.42 20.14
CA THR A 289 -3.63 -9.34 19.24
C THR A 289 -4.89 -8.81 18.57
N LYS A 290 -5.20 -7.52 18.80
CA LYS A 290 -6.34 -6.85 18.18
C LYS A 290 -6.18 -6.79 16.67
N GLY A 291 -7.22 -7.18 15.96
CA GLY A 291 -7.30 -7.11 14.52
C GLY A 291 -7.71 -5.73 14.02
N VAL A 292 -7.38 -5.47 12.75
CA VAL A 292 -7.75 -4.20 12.09
C VAL A 292 -9.26 -4.05 12.00
N ALA A 293 -10.00 -5.11 11.69
CA ALA A 293 -11.46 -5.07 11.62
C ALA A 293 -12.10 -4.65 12.95
N GLU A 294 -11.57 -5.13 14.10
CA GLU A 294 -12.04 -4.68 15.43
C GLU A 294 -11.72 -3.19 15.66
N ARG A 295 -10.53 -2.73 15.21
CA ARG A 295 -10.17 -1.33 15.37
C ARG A 295 -11.02 -0.40 14.50
N VAL A 296 -11.35 -0.81 13.28
CA VAL A 296 -12.31 -0.08 12.43
C VAL A 296 -13.67 -0.02 13.10
N GLU A 297 -14.17 -1.14 13.66
CA GLU A 297 -15.44 -1.17 14.39
C GLU A 297 -15.46 -0.21 15.60
N GLU A 298 -14.34 -0.05 16.30
CA GLU A 298 -14.23 0.88 17.43
C GLU A 298 -14.36 2.35 17.01
N LEU A 299 -13.89 2.71 15.82
CA LEU A 299 -13.89 4.08 15.30
C LEU A 299 -15.06 4.38 14.37
N ALA A 300 -15.79 3.35 13.94
CA ALA A 300 -16.88 3.46 12.98
C ALA A 300 -18.07 4.27 13.54
N ASP A 301 -18.58 5.18 12.72
CA ASP A 301 -19.83 5.92 12.94
C ASP A 301 -20.91 5.55 11.92
N ARG A 302 -20.62 4.59 11.02
CA ARG A 302 -21.54 4.03 10.02
C ARG A 302 -21.57 2.52 10.10
N MET A 303 -22.69 1.94 9.70
CA MET A 303 -22.84 0.48 9.59
C MET A 303 -22.03 -0.07 8.40
N GLU A 304 -21.64 -1.34 8.48
CA GLU A 304 -21.06 -2.06 7.37
C GLU A 304 -21.98 -2.07 6.14
N GLY A 305 -21.40 -1.95 4.94
CA GLY A 305 -22.14 -1.93 3.67
C GLY A 305 -22.69 -0.55 3.27
N VAL A 306 -22.56 0.48 4.11
CA VAL A 306 -22.91 1.85 3.72
C VAL A 306 -21.87 2.39 2.74
N ILE A 307 -22.35 2.84 1.58
CA ILE A 307 -21.53 3.49 0.55
C ILE A 307 -21.83 5.01 0.63
N PRO A 308 -20.87 5.86 0.98
CA PRO A 308 -21.09 7.29 1.05
C PRO A 308 -21.27 7.92 -0.34
N GLU A 309 -21.93 9.06 -0.40
CA GLU A 309 -22.02 9.85 -1.62
C GLU A 309 -20.60 10.27 -2.07
N GLY A 310 -20.31 10.14 -3.38
CA GLY A 310 -18.98 10.40 -3.91
C GLY A 310 -17.92 9.36 -3.51
N ALA A 311 -18.33 8.16 -3.10
CA ALA A 311 -17.41 7.08 -2.78
C ALA A 311 -16.47 6.79 -3.95
N GLN A 312 -15.19 6.67 -3.62
CA GLN A 312 -14.14 6.36 -4.60
C GLN A 312 -14.28 4.92 -5.12
N LYS A 313 -14.03 4.73 -6.40
CA LYS A 313 -14.04 3.39 -7.02
C LYS A 313 -12.78 2.62 -6.63
N PHE A 314 -12.92 1.31 -6.52
CA PHE A 314 -11.80 0.40 -6.27
C PHE A 314 -12.00 -0.94 -6.98
N ILE A 315 -10.93 -1.72 -7.09
CA ILE A 315 -10.91 -3.05 -7.68
C ILE A 315 -10.18 -3.96 -6.70
N SER A 316 -10.85 -5.01 -6.20
CA SER A 316 -10.20 -6.00 -5.34
C SER A 316 -9.57 -7.10 -6.21
N LEU A 317 -8.25 -7.29 -6.09
CA LEU A 317 -7.49 -8.26 -6.87
C LEU A 317 -6.40 -8.93 -6.03
N LEU A 318 -6.36 -10.26 -6.01
CA LEU A 318 -5.17 -10.98 -5.60
C LEU A 318 -4.14 -10.99 -6.74
N PRO A 319 -2.83 -10.86 -6.45
CA PRO A 319 -1.77 -11.05 -7.45
C PRO A 319 -1.87 -12.41 -8.17
N LEU A 320 -1.51 -12.47 -9.43
CA LEU A 320 -1.60 -13.69 -10.23
C LEU A 320 -0.82 -14.86 -9.61
N SER A 321 0.32 -14.59 -8.97
CA SER A 321 1.09 -15.61 -8.26
C SER A 321 0.31 -16.27 -7.12
N GLU A 322 -0.50 -15.49 -6.39
CA GLU A 322 -1.37 -15.99 -5.30
C GLU A 322 -2.53 -16.83 -5.86
N VAL A 323 -3.11 -16.40 -6.98
CA VAL A 323 -4.15 -17.14 -7.71
C VAL A 323 -3.60 -18.51 -8.15
N ILE A 324 -2.42 -18.55 -8.78
CA ILE A 324 -1.79 -19.79 -9.21
C ILE A 324 -1.42 -20.68 -8.02
N ALA A 325 -0.85 -20.11 -6.96
CA ALA A 325 -0.46 -20.81 -5.76
C ALA A 325 -1.67 -21.50 -5.09
N THR A 326 -2.82 -20.80 -5.06
CA THR A 326 -4.08 -21.34 -4.52
C THR A 326 -4.55 -22.55 -5.33
N VAL A 327 -4.59 -22.46 -6.65
CA VAL A 327 -5.02 -23.57 -7.53
C VAL A 327 -4.08 -24.76 -7.39
N LEU A 328 -2.77 -24.51 -7.38
CA LEU A 328 -1.76 -25.57 -7.27
C LEU A 328 -1.57 -26.10 -5.84
N ARG A 329 -2.16 -25.44 -4.82
CA ARG A 329 -1.99 -25.71 -3.39
C ARG A 329 -0.50 -25.75 -3.00
N LYS A 330 0.27 -24.76 -3.49
CA LYS A 330 1.71 -24.65 -3.27
C LYS A 330 2.06 -23.24 -2.80
N ASP A 331 3.26 -23.13 -2.24
CA ASP A 331 3.82 -21.83 -1.88
C ASP A 331 4.11 -21.00 -3.14
N ILE A 332 3.91 -19.66 -3.06
CA ILE A 332 4.15 -18.73 -4.19
C ILE A 332 5.60 -18.77 -4.69
N PHE A 333 6.55 -19.13 -3.84
CA PHE A 333 7.97 -19.23 -4.19
C PHE A 333 8.36 -20.62 -4.72
N SER A 334 7.43 -21.57 -4.79
CA SER A 334 7.72 -22.86 -5.40
C SER A 334 8.06 -22.72 -6.89
N GLY A 335 9.01 -23.52 -7.37
CA GLY A 335 9.45 -23.46 -8.77
C GLY A 335 8.32 -23.70 -9.77
N GLU A 336 7.29 -24.47 -9.39
CA GLU A 336 6.13 -24.77 -10.25
C GLU A 336 5.21 -23.53 -10.38
N VAL A 337 4.91 -22.83 -9.27
CA VAL A 337 4.13 -21.59 -9.28
C VAL A 337 4.86 -20.54 -10.10
N GLN A 338 6.15 -20.36 -9.85
CA GLN A 338 6.97 -19.38 -10.56
C GLN A 338 7.03 -19.67 -12.06
N LYS A 339 7.27 -20.92 -12.44
CA LYS A 339 7.25 -21.32 -13.85
C LYS A 339 5.90 -21.01 -14.50
N LYS A 340 4.81 -21.43 -13.86
CA LYS A 340 3.45 -21.19 -14.39
C LYS A 340 3.14 -19.70 -14.51
N TYR A 341 3.58 -18.89 -13.54
CA TYR A 341 3.44 -17.43 -13.59
C TYR A 341 4.10 -16.85 -14.87
N TRP A 342 5.35 -17.18 -15.11
CA TRP A 342 6.10 -16.70 -16.28
C TRP A 342 5.54 -17.23 -17.59
N ASP A 343 5.09 -18.48 -17.63
CA ASP A 343 4.45 -19.11 -18.80
C ASP A 343 3.16 -18.38 -19.18
N ILE A 344 2.37 -17.92 -18.18
CA ILE A 344 1.13 -17.18 -18.41
C ILE A 344 1.45 -15.74 -18.82
N VAL A 345 2.17 -14.98 -17.98
CA VAL A 345 2.44 -13.55 -18.25
C VAL A 345 3.16 -13.35 -19.58
N GLY A 346 4.06 -14.27 -19.95
CA GLY A 346 4.78 -14.23 -21.24
C GLY A 346 3.89 -14.30 -22.50
N LYS A 347 2.62 -14.68 -22.34
CA LYS A 347 1.62 -14.69 -23.45
C LYS A 347 0.78 -13.42 -23.53
N PHE A 348 0.97 -12.49 -22.58
CA PHE A 348 0.25 -11.22 -22.48
C PHE A 348 1.25 -10.05 -22.40
N THR A 349 0.74 -8.84 -22.42
CA THR A 349 1.59 -7.64 -22.28
C THR A 349 2.17 -7.52 -20.88
N ASN A 350 1.36 -7.85 -19.86
CA ASN A 350 1.72 -7.76 -18.43
C ASN A 350 0.69 -8.50 -17.55
N GLU A 351 0.97 -8.58 -16.25
CA GLU A 351 0.11 -9.25 -15.26
C GLU A 351 -1.27 -8.58 -15.13
N LEU A 352 -1.34 -7.24 -15.13
CA LEU A 352 -2.62 -6.52 -15.01
C LEU A 352 -3.52 -6.75 -16.23
N GLU A 353 -2.96 -6.98 -17.43
CA GLU A 353 -3.77 -7.42 -18.58
C GLU A 353 -4.42 -8.77 -18.29
N VAL A 354 -3.63 -9.74 -17.77
CA VAL A 354 -4.14 -11.06 -17.39
C VAL A 354 -5.27 -10.95 -16.37
N LEU A 355 -5.07 -10.19 -15.31
CA LEU A 355 -6.01 -10.09 -14.20
C LEU A 355 -7.27 -9.30 -14.54
N MET A 356 -7.16 -8.24 -15.35
CA MET A 356 -8.25 -7.26 -15.51
C MET A 356 -8.92 -7.28 -16.89
N LYS A 357 -8.20 -7.61 -17.97
CA LYS A 357 -8.65 -7.32 -19.35
C LYS A 357 -8.72 -8.52 -20.27
N ALA A 358 -7.89 -9.54 -20.07
CA ALA A 358 -7.81 -10.68 -20.97
C ALA A 358 -9.18 -11.38 -21.08
N SER A 359 -9.60 -11.73 -22.31
CA SER A 359 -10.84 -12.50 -22.52
C SER A 359 -10.66 -13.93 -22.02
N LYS A 360 -11.79 -14.60 -21.73
CA LYS A 360 -11.78 -15.99 -21.26
C LYS A 360 -11.08 -16.92 -22.27
N GLU A 361 -11.33 -16.73 -23.55
CA GLU A 361 -10.75 -17.53 -24.64
C GLU A 361 -9.22 -17.41 -24.64
N ARG A 362 -8.70 -16.17 -24.55
CA ARG A 362 -7.25 -15.95 -24.46
C ARG A 362 -6.63 -16.56 -23.22
N LEU A 363 -7.33 -16.54 -22.08
CA LEU A 363 -6.89 -17.18 -20.85
C LEU A 363 -6.86 -18.71 -20.99
N GLU A 364 -7.87 -19.33 -21.63
CA GLU A 364 -7.94 -20.77 -21.90
C GLU A 364 -6.79 -21.24 -22.81
N GLU A 365 -6.31 -20.41 -23.72
CA GLU A 365 -5.11 -20.69 -24.51
C GLU A 365 -3.80 -20.59 -23.69
N ALA A 366 -3.83 -19.88 -22.57
CA ALA A 366 -2.63 -19.58 -21.78
C ALA A 366 -2.43 -20.52 -20.60
N CYS A 367 -3.50 -21.01 -19.98
CA CYS A 367 -3.42 -21.81 -18.76
C CYS A 367 -4.58 -22.80 -18.61
N SER A 368 -4.55 -23.61 -17.53
CA SER A 368 -5.59 -24.60 -17.27
C SER A 368 -6.90 -23.93 -16.88
N ARG A 369 -8.00 -24.68 -17.08
CA ARG A 369 -9.37 -24.21 -16.78
C ARG A 369 -9.52 -23.74 -15.33
N GLU A 370 -8.92 -24.44 -14.38
CA GLU A 370 -9.00 -24.11 -12.96
C GLU A 370 -8.34 -22.75 -12.66
N ILE A 371 -7.24 -22.45 -13.34
CA ILE A 371 -6.57 -21.13 -13.22
C ILE A 371 -7.42 -20.04 -13.88
N VAL A 372 -8.00 -20.31 -15.06
CA VAL A 372 -8.92 -19.38 -15.73
C VAL A 372 -10.11 -19.05 -14.84
N ASP A 373 -10.79 -20.07 -14.32
CA ASP A 373 -11.96 -19.88 -13.47
C ASP A 373 -11.60 -19.04 -12.22
N MET A 374 -10.43 -19.31 -11.60
CA MET A 374 -9.96 -18.54 -10.45
C MET A 374 -9.60 -17.09 -10.81
N ILE A 375 -8.99 -16.82 -11.96
CA ILE A 375 -8.74 -15.46 -12.47
C ILE A 375 -10.05 -14.70 -12.66
N LEU A 376 -11.06 -15.33 -13.27
CA LEU A 376 -12.35 -14.70 -13.49
C LEU A 376 -13.06 -14.40 -12.17
N MET A 377 -13.05 -15.32 -11.22
CA MET A 377 -13.60 -15.10 -9.88
C MET A 377 -12.88 -13.98 -9.12
N ASN A 378 -11.56 -13.93 -9.23
CA ASN A 378 -10.75 -12.86 -8.66
C ASN A 378 -11.15 -11.50 -9.23
N ARG A 379 -11.30 -11.41 -10.57
CA ARG A 379 -11.74 -10.19 -11.28
C ARG A 379 -13.13 -9.72 -10.86
N GLU A 380 -14.00 -10.65 -10.52
CA GLU A 380 -15.39 -10.39 -10.10
C GLU A 380 -15.53 -10.18 -8.58
N GLY A 381 -14.41 -10.20 -7.83
CA GLY A 381 -14.43 -10.05 -6.37
C GLY A 381 -15.17 -11.17 -5.62
N ARG A 382 -15.25 -12.36 -6.21
CA ARG A 382 -15.99 -13.53 -5.69
C ARG A 382 -15.13 -14.53 -4.92
N LEU A 383 -13.86 -14.24 -4.72
CA LEU A 383 -13.02 -15.09 -3.88
C LEU A 383 -13.41 -14.94 -2.41
N VAL A 384 -13.49 -16.07 -1.71
CA VAL A 384 -13.61 -16.09 -0.25
C VAL A 384 -12.21 -16.18 0.33
N ILE A 385 -11.90 -15.26 1.23
CA ILE A 385 -10.62 -15.26 1.96
C ILE A 385 -10.91 -15.60 3.41
N LEU A 386 -10.29 -16.65 3.92
CA LEU A 386 -10.24 -16.90 5.38
C LEU A 386 -9.36 -15.82 6.00
N PRO A 387 -9.89 -15.05 6.97
CA PRO A 387 -9.18 -13.90 7.52
C PRO A 387 -7.89 -14.28 8.23
N GLY A 388 -6.83 -13.53 7.99
CA GLY A 388 -5.59 -13.64 8.74
C GLY A 388 -5.71 -13.01 10.13
N TYR A 389 -4.85 -13.45 11.06
CA TYR A 389 -4.86 -13.02 12.45
C TYR A 389 -3.51 -13.23 13.12
N ASP A 390 -3.17 -12.40 14.06
CA ASP A 390 -1.99 -12.53 14.95
C ASP A 390 -0.69 -12.97 14.23
N GLY A 391 -0.40 -12.39 13.05
CA GLY A 391 0.78 -12.69 12.26
C GLY A 391 0.63 -13.86 11.27
N VAL A 392 -0.54 -14.50 11.22
CA VAL A 392 -0.89 -15.53 10.24
C VAL A 392 -1.60 -14.88 9.06
N TYR A 393 -1.14 -15.12 7.83
CA TYR A 393 -1.80 -14.64 6.63
C TYR A 393 -3.17 -15.29 6.42
N GLY A 394 -4.11 -14.53 5.91
CA GLY A 394 -5.34 -15.07 5.36
C GLY A 394 -5.07 -15.96 4.14
N LYS A 395 -6.05 -16.76 3.79
CA LYS A 395 -5.93 -17.73 2.68
C LYS A 395 -7.21 -17.74 1.85
N PRO A 396 -7.10 -17.81 0.52
CA PRO A 396 -8.26 -18.13 -0.31
C PRO A 396 -8.81 -19.50 0.04
N ASP A 397 -10.13 -19.62 0.33
CA ASP A 397 -10.80 -20.85 0.77
C ASP A 397 -11.91 -21.30 -0.17
N GLY A 398 -12.18 -20.57 -1.24
CA GLY A 398 -13.23 -20.94 -2.17
C GLY A 398 -13.99 -19.76 -2.78
N ILE A 399 -15.26 -19.98 -3.09
CA ILE A 399 -16.13 -19.05 -3.82
C ILE A 399 -17.17 -18.50 -2.85
N LYS A 400 -17.41 -17.20 -2.87
CA LYS A 400 -18.59 -16.61 -2.24
C LYS A 400 -19.83 -17.24 -2.90
N GLY A 401 -20.66 -17.92 -2.12
CA GLY A 401 -21.94 -18.44 -2.62
C GLY A 401 -22.80 -17.31 -3.18
N ASN A 402 -23.58 -17.62 -4.21
CA ASN A 402 -24.60 -16.71 -4.77
C ASN A 402 -25.66 -16.39 -3.73
#